data_18c60e4c8f3d9057f21e103b7e090a12
#
_entry.id   18c60e4c8f3d9057f21e103b7e090a12
#
_cell.length_a   1.000
_cell.length_b   1.000
_cell.length_c   1.000
_cell.angle_alpha   90.00
_cell.angle_beta   90.00
_cell.angle_gamma   90.00
#
_symmetry.space_group_name_H-M   'P 1'
#
loop_
_entity.id
_entity.type
_entity.pdbx_description
1 polymer ?
#
loop_
_entity_poly.entity_id
_entity_poly.type
_entity_poly.pdbx_seq_one_letter_code
_entity_poly.pdbx_strand_id
1 'polypeptide(L)'
;TDIDGVWTDGGMYYDQTGNEWKKFHTYDSAGVLFAHQNEIPVGIITGEDTEIVARRAAKLKVDYIFQGVRNKLEVAEKLCKELNISLDEVAYIGDDLGDVELLKNVGISATPNSAPDYIKKYSQMVMTKNGGEGVFREFVEKILGIC
;
A
#
# COMPACT_ATOMS: atom_id res chain seq x y z
N THR A 1 0.24 -3.10 -1.11
CA THR A 1 -0.11 -1.76 -0.64
C THR A 1 -0.13 -0.75 -1.78
N ASP A 2 -1.05 0.24 -1.71
CA ASP A 2 -0.94 1.48 -2.48
C ASP A 2 0.11 2.40 -1.86
N ILE A 3 0.43 3.52 -2.53
CA ILE A 3 1.38 4.54 -2.08
C ILE A 3 0.67 5.86 -1.76
N ASP A 4 0.13 6.55 -2.77
CA ASP A 4 -0.44 7.88 -2.57
C ASP A 4 -1.73 7.80 -1.75
N GLY A 5 -1.77 8.49 -0.61
CA GLY A 5 -2.86 8.40 0.35
C GLY A 5 -2.70 7.29 1.40
N VAL A 6 -1.69 6.42 1.29
CA VAL A 6 -1.36 5.37 2.27
C VAL A 6 0.00 5.62 2.90
N TRP A 7 1.09 5.50 2.13
CA TRP A 7 2.45 5.82 2.60
C TRP A 7 2.69 7.32 2.64
N THR A 8 1.92 8.07 1.86
CA THR A 8 1.88 9.53 1.87
C THR A 8 0.48 10.01 2.31
N ASP A 9 0.36 11.28 2.56
CA ASP A 9 -0.95 11.93 2.84
C ASP A 9 -1.76 12.25 1.56
N GLY A 10 -1.25 11.84 0.38
CA GLY A 10 -1.83 12.15 -0.92
C GLY A 10 -1.42 13.52 -1.46
N GLY A 11 -0.69 14.32 -0.70
CA GLY A 11 -0.17 15.61 -1.14
C GLY A 11 0.87 15.46 -2.24
N MET A 12 0.77 16.28 -3.27
CA MET A 12 1.70 16.32 -4.39
C MET A 12 2.51 17.61 -4.32
N TYR A 13 3.82 17.50 -4.15
CA TYR A 13 4.73 18.64 -4.07
C TYR A 13 5.41 18.85 -5.41
N TYR A 14 5.15 20.00 -6.04
CA TYR A 14 5.77 20.37 -7.30
C TYR A 14 6.55 21.65 -7.13
N ASP A 15 7.71 21.77 -7.77
CA ASP A 15 8.40 23.03 -7.90
C ASP A 15 8.26 23.59 -9.32
N GLN A 16 8.78 24.80 -9.52
CA GLN A 16 8.68 25.49 -10.83
C GLN A 16 9.57 24.87 -11.93
N THR A 17 10.49 23.98 -11.56
CA THR A 17 11.40 23.31 -12.50
C THR A 17 10.85 21.99 -13.02
N GLY A 18 9.68 21.57 -12.53
CA GLY A 18 9.05 20.32 -12.91
C GLY A 18 9.42 19.12 -12.01
N ASN A 19 10.14 19.35 -10.91
CA ASN A 19 10.38 18.30 -9.93
C ASN A 19 9.10 18.01 -9.15
N GLU A 20 8.91 16.73 -8.83
CA GLU A 20 7.86 16.24 -7.97
C GLU A 20 8.47 15.61 -6.71
N TRP A 21 7.91 15.90 -5.56
CA TRP A 21 8.37 15.38 -4.29
C TRP A 21 7.23 14.71 -3.55
N LYS A 22 7.56 13.64 -2.79
CA LYS A 22 6.63 12.96 -1.90
C LYS A 22 7.24 12.90 -0.50
N LYS A 23 6.40 13.04 0.51
CA LYS A 23 6.80 12.88 1.90
C LYS A 23 6.34 11.51 2.41
N PHE A 24 7.30 10.61 2.67
CA PHE A 24 7.06 9.34 3.32
C PHE A 24 7.22 9.46 4.83
N HIS A 25 6.62 8.54 5.55
CA HIS A 25 6.77 8.46 6.99
C HIS A 25 7.77 7.35 7.36
N THR A 26 8.71 7.68 8.26
CA THR A 26 9.76 6.72 8.64
C THR A 26 9.22 5.45 9.32
N TYR A 27 8.05 5.53 9.98
CA TYR A 27 7.45 4.39 10.68
C TYR A 27 7.09 3.23 9.75
N ASP A 28 6.78 3.49 8.51
CA ASP A 28 6.41 2.45 7.55
C ASP A 28 7.56 1.50 7.22
N SER A 29 8.81 1.94 7.43
CA SER A 29 9.98 1.05 7.29
C SER A 29 9.93 -0.12 8.27
N ALA A 30 9.44 0.10 9.48
CA ALA A 30 9.25 -0.99 10.45
C ALA A 30 8.13 -1.94 10.02
N GLY A 31 7.11 -1.45 9.33
CA GLY A 31 6.07 -2.32 8.75
C GLY A 31 6.67 -3.34 7.78
N VAL A 32 7.53 -2.89 6.86
CA VAL A 32 8.25 -3.80 5.96
C VAL A 32 9.13 -4.78 6.73
N LEU A 33 9.89 -4.27 7.71
CA LEU A 33 10.75 -5.11 8.55
C LEU A 33 9.96 -6.21 9.27
N PHE A 34 8.83 -5.87 9.91
CA PHE A 34 7.99 -6.84 10.63
C PHE A 34 7.39 -7.88 9.68
N ALA A 35 6.96 -7.48 8.50
CA ALA A 35 6.47 -8.42 7.49
C ALA A 35 7.58 -9.42 7.11
N HIS A 36 8.79 -8.94 6.81
CA HIS A 36 9.92 -9.79 6.47
C HIS A 36 10.36 -10.72 7.60
N GLN A 37 10.35 -10.26 8.85
CA GLN A 37 10.64 -11.11 10.01
C GLN A 37 9.63 -12.26 10.18
N ASN A 38 8.44 -12.12 9.60
CA ASN A 38 7.40 -13.14 9.58
C ASN A 38 7.26 -13.83 8.22
N GLU A 39 8.28 -13.72 7.38
CA GLU A 39 8.35 -14.36 6.04
C GLU A 39 7.20 -13.95 5.11
N ILE A 40 6.67 -12.73 5.31
CA ILE A 40 5.62 -12.16 4.47
C ILE A 40 6.26 -11.18 3.48
N PRO A 41 6.21 -11.46 2.17
CA PRO A 41 6.71 -10.52 1.18
C PRO A 41 5.81 -9.29 1.08
N VAL A 42 6.40 -8.15 0.75
CA VAL A 42 5.70 -6.87 0.59
C VAL A 42 5.73 -6.45 -0.87
N GLY A 43 4.56 -6.09 -1.41
CA GLY A 43 4.39 -5.59 -2.76
C GLY A 43 3.75 -4.21 -2.78
N ILE A 44 4.19 -3.38 -3.68
CA ILE A 44 3.59 -2.07 -3.99
C ILE A 44 2.88 -2.17 -5.33
N ILE A 45 1.61 -1.74 -5.37
CA ILE A 45 0.84 -1.57 -6.60
C ILE A 45 0.27 -0.15 -6.59
N THR A 46 0.78 0.71 -7.47
CA THR A 46 0.44 2.13 -7.50
C THR A 46 0.16 2.62 -8.92
N GLY A 47 -0.76 3.58 -9.04
CA GLY A 47 -1.14 4.17 -10.34
C GLY A 47 -0.10 5.13 -10.90
N GLU A 48 0.65 5.80 -10.05
CA GLU A 48 1.74 6.69 -10.45
C GLU A 48 2.99 5.88 -10.86
N ASP A 49 3.82 6.47 -11.70
CA ASP A 49 5.13 5.92 -12.09
C ASP A 49 6.19 6.98 -11.83
N THR A 50 6.90 6.86 -10.72
CA THR A 50 7.88 7.84 -10.26
C THR A 50 9.16 7.18 -9.76
N GLU A 51 10.28 7.84 -10.00
CA GLU A 51 11.58 7.44 -9.45
C GLU A 51 11.60 7.51 -7.91
N ILE A 52 10.84 8.45 -7.34
CA ILE A 52 10.76 8.63 -5.87
C ILE A 52 10.28 7.35 -5.19
N VAL A 53 9.21 6.75 -5.71
CA VAL A 53 8.64 5.51 -5.17
C VAL A 53 9.59 4.34 -5.38
N ALA A 54 10.20 4.23 -6.58
CA ALA A 54 11.19 3.19 -6.87
C ALA A 54 12.37 3.23 -5.89
N ARG A 55 12.89 4.43 -5.59
CA ARG A 55 13.99 4.62 -4.65
C ARG A 55 13.60 4.29 -3.22
N ARG A 56 12.40 4.67 -2.78
CA ARG A 56 11.90 4.32 -1.44
C ARG A 56 11.72 2.82 -1.30
N ALA A 57 11.13 2.17 -2.29
CA ALA A 57 10.96 0.72 -2.31
C ALA A 57 12.29 -0.03 -2.25
N ALA A 58 13.29 0.42 -3.02
CA ALA A 58 14.63 -0.17 -3.01
C ALA A 58 15.32 -0.02 -1.65
N LYS A 59 15.22 1.16 -1.03
CA LYS A 59 15.78 1.41 0.30
C LYS A 59 15.20 0.49 1.36
N LEU A 60 13.90 0.22 1.32
CA LEU A 60 13.21 -0.64 2.27
C LEU A 60 13.23 -2.11 1.88
N LYS A 61 13.81 -2.45 0.73
CA LYS A 61 13.88 -3.83 0.19
C LYS A 61 12.48 -4.43 0.00
N VAL A 62 11.55 -3.63 -0.51
CA VAL A 62 10.23 -4.12 -0.91
C VAL A 62 10.41 -5.18 -2.00
N ASP A 63 9.68 -6.29 -1.88
CA ASP A 63 9.91 -7.46 -2.74
C ASP A 63 9.36 -7.29 -4.15
N TYR A 64 8.23 -6.62 -4.29
CA TYR A 64 7.57 -6.41 -5.58
C TYR A 64 7.13 -4.96 -5.72
N ILE A 65 7.36 -4.36 -6.89
CA ILE A 65 6.92 -3.01 -7.19
C ILE A 65 6.29 -2.96 -8.58
N PHE A 66 5.06 -2.49 -8.63
CA PHE A 66 4.31 -2.29 -9.86
C PHE A 66 3.81 -0.84 -9.89
N GLN A 67 4.36 -0.05 -10.79
CA GLN A 67 4.01 1.35 -10.98
C GLN A 67 3.26 1.56 -12.30
N GLY A 68 2.55 2.66 -12.44
CA GLY A 68 1.77 2.96 -13.65
C GLY A 68 0.61 2.00 -13.86
N VAL A 69 0.09 1.40 -12.80
CA VAL A 69 -0.94 0.36 -12.87
C VAL A 69 -2.33 0.98 -12.90
N ARG A 70 -3.12 0.63 -13.90
CA ARG A 70 -4.54 1.02 -13.99
C ARG A 70 -5.47 -0.03 -13.39
N ASN A 71 -5.23 -1.31 -13.67
CA ASN A 71 -6.02 -2.41 -13.14
C ASN A 71 -5.22 -3.16 -12.07
N LYS A 72 -5.37 -2.72 -10.81
CA LYS A 72 -4.63 -3.28 -9.69
C LYS A 72 -5.00 -4.73 -9.38
N LEU A 73 -6.27 -5.10 -9.58
CA LEU A 73 -6.72 -6.47 -9.36
C LEU A 73 -6.02 -7.44 -10.32
N GLU A 74 -5.94 -7.11 -11.58
CA GLU A 74 -5.25 -7.95 -12.59
C GLU A 74 -3.78 -8.16 -12.24
N VAL A 75 -3.10 -7.11 -11.79
CA VAL A 75 -1.68 -7.21 -11.38
C VAL A 75 -1.53 -8.10 -10.15
N ALA A 76 -2.41 -7.97 -9.17
CA ALA A 76 -2.41 -8.82 -7.98
C ALA A 76 -2.70 -10.28 -8.32
N GLU A 77 -3.65 -10.55 -9.21
CA GLU A 77 -3.96 -11.91 -9.67
C GLU A 77 -2.76 -12.57 -10.38
N LYS A 78 -2.07 -11.83 -11.24
CA LYS A 78 -0.85 -12.31 -11.91
C LYS A 78 0.26 -12.63 -10.91
N LEU A 79 0.49 -11.75 -9.94
CA LEU A 79 1.49 -11.98 -8.89
C LEU A 79 1.13 -13.20 -8.03
N CYS A 80 -0.13 -13.35 -7.65
CA CYS A 80 -0.61 -14.52 -6.92
C CYS A 80 -0.34 -15.82 -7.69
N LYS A 81 -0.56 -15.82 -9.00
CA LYS A 81 -0.30 -16.96 -9.86
C LYS A 81 1.19 -17.33 -9.88
N GLU A 82 2.06 -16.34 -9.99
CA GLU A 82 3.51 -16.54 -9.95
C GLU A 82 3.99 -17.08 -8.60
N LEU A 83 3.37 -16.63 -7.51
CA LEU A 83 3.70 -17.07 -6.14
C LEU A 83 2.97 -18.34 -5.70
N ASN A 84 2.09 -18.88 -6.55
CA ASN A 84 1.25 -20.03 -6.25
C ASN A 84 0.41 -19.85 -4.97
N ILE A 85 -0.21 -18.68 -4.83
CA ILE A 85 -1.15 -18.33 -3.77
C ILE A 85 -2.47 -17.85 -4.36
N SER A 86 -3.51 -17.75 -3.54
CA SER A 86 -4.79 -17.16 -3.91
C SER A 86 -4.93 -15.74 -3.36
N LEU A 87 -5.88 -14.96 -3.88
CA LEU A 87 -6.20 -13.63 -3.34
C LEU A 87 -6.66 -13.69 -1.88
N ASP A 88 -7.21 -14.80 -1.42
CA ASP A 88 -7.59 -14.98 -0.01
C ASP A 88 -6.37 -14.96 0.93
N GLU A 89 -5.18 -15.21 0.41
CA GLU A 89 -3.92 -15.16 1.16
C GLU A 89 -3.22 -13.80 1.07
N VAL A 90 -3.87 -12.82 0.44
CA VAL A 90 -3.34 -11.45 0.27
C VAL A 90 -4.00 -10.51 1.27
N ALA A 91 -3.19 -9.66 1.89
CA ALA A 91 -3.64 -8.50 2.64
C ALA A 91 -3.33 -7.22 1.83
N TYR A 92 -4.28 -6.32 1.71
CA TYR A 92 -4.13 -5.09 0.93
C TYR A 92 -4.67 -3.87 1.66
N ILE A 93 -3.93 -2.77 1.58
CA ILE A 93 -4.36 -1.44 2.05
C ILE A 93 -4.31 -0.44 0.90
N GLY A 94 -5.41 0.29 0.71
CA GLY A 94 -5.60 1.30 -0.32
C GLY A 94 -6.61 2.35 0.13
N ASP A 95 -6.74 3.46 -0.59
CA ASP A 95 -7.54 4.61 -0.14
C ASP A 95 -8.47 5.23 -1.18
N ASP A 96 -8.38 4.83 -2.45
CA ASP A 96 -9.09 5.54 -3.52
C ASP A 96 -9.79 4.58 -4.50
N LEU A 97 -10.43 5.14 -5.49
CA LEU A 97 -11.23 4.43 -6.51
C LEU A 97 -10.46 3.30 -7.20
N GLY A 98 -9.18 3.52 -7.50
CA GLY A 98 -8.33 2.51 -8.13
C GLY A 98 -8.09 1.26 -7.27
N ASP A 99 -8.37 1.34 -5.96
CA ASP A 99 -8.17 0.24 -5.01
C ASP A 99 -9.42 -0.62 -4.80
N VAL A 100 -10.60 -0.13 -5.17
CA VAL A 100 -11.88 -0.74 -4.80
C VAL A 100 -11.97 -2.22 -5.19
N GLU A 101 -11.61 -2.56 -6.42
CA GLU A 101 -11.72 -3.96 -6.88
C GLU A 101 -10.76 -4.88 -6.12
N LEU A 102 -9.58 -4.40 -5.78
CA LEU A 102 -8.62 -5.19 -5.00
C LEU A 102 -9.07 -5.31 -3.53
N LEU A 103 -9.54 -4.22 -2.92
CA LEU A 103 -10.08 -4.24 -1.55
C LEU A 103 -11.23 -5.25 -1.38
N LYS A 104 -12.07 -5.40 -2.40
CA LYS A 104 -13.22 -6.33 -2.39
C LYS A 104 -12.82 -7.80 -2.52
N ASN A 105 -11.67 -8.10 -3.10
CA ASN A 105 -11.32 -9.44 -3.55
C ASN A 105 -10.17 -10.10 -2.77
N VAL A 106 -9.49 -9.37 -1.89
CA VAL A 106 -8.41 -9.94 -1.06
C VAL A 106 -8.93 -10.52 0.25
N GLY A 107 -8.13 -11.36 0.88
CA GLY A 107 -8.47 -12.00 2.15
C GLY A 107 -8.56 -11.01 3.32
N ILE A 108 -7.67 -10.03 3.39
CA ILE A 108 -7.68 -8.96 4.40
C ILE A 108 -7.55 -7.62 3.68
N SER A 109 -8.53 -6.75 3.87
CA SER A 109 -8.51 -5.40 3.27
C SER A 109 -8.64 -4.30 4.30
N ALA A 110 -7.93 -3.21 4.07
CA ALA A 110 -7.93 -2.05 4.95
C ALA A 110 -7.88 -0.73 4.18
N THR A 111 -8.36 0.32 4.82
CA THR A 111 -8.21 1.70 4.36
C THR A 111 -7.67 2.57 5.49
N PRO A 112 -6.87 3.62 5.19
CA PRO A 112 -6.52 4.64 6.16
C PRO A 112 -7.76 5.37 6.69
N ASN A 113 -7.65 5.97 7.87
CA ASN A 113 -8.72 6.81 8.40
C ASN A 113 -9.06 8.00 7.49
N SER A 114 -8.08 8.51 6.76
CA SER A 114 -8.25 9.62 5.81
C SER A 114 -8.90 9.25 4.48
N ALA A 115 -9.12 7.96 4.21
CA ALA A 115 -9.81 7.54 2.98
C ALA A 115 -11.25 8.11 2.95
N PRO A 116 -11.80 8.42 1.76
CA PRO A 116 -13.19 8.83 1.65
C PRO A 116 -14.16 7.77 2.19
N ASP A 117 -15.25 8.21 2.82
CA ASP A 117 -16.21 7.28 3.43
C ASP A 117 -16.82 6.29 2.43
N TYR A 118 -16.99 6.71 1.17
CA TYR A 118 -17.51 5.83 0.13
C TYR A 118 -16.48 4.75 -0.31
N ILE A 119 -15.19 4.92 0.02
CA ILE A 119 -14.16 3.90 -0.19
C ILE A 119 -14.07 2.96 1.01
N LYS A 120 -14.13 3.50 2.24
CA LYS A 120 -14.05 2.72 3.48
C LYS A 120 -15.02 1.54 3.53
N LYS A 121 -16.20 1.69 2.95
CA LYS A 121 -17.22 0.62 2.91
C LYS A 121 -16.80 -0.64 2.13
N TYR A 122 -15.75 -0.55 1.31
CA TYR A 122 -15.23 -1.70 0.55
C TYR A 122 -14.11 -2.45 1.26
N SER A 123 -13.65 -1.96 2.41
CA SER A 123 -12.62 -2.61 3.20
C SER A 123 -13.21 -3.27 4.45
N GLN A 124 -12.54 -4.30 4.93
CA GLN A 124 -12.91 -4.99 6.17
C GLN A 124 -12.50 -4.18 7.40
N MET A 125 -11.45 -3.38 7.29
CA MET A 125 -10.91 -2.60 8.40
C MET A 125 -10.65 -1.15 7.97
N VAL A 126 -10.96 -0.23 8.87
CA VAL A 126 -10.51 1.16 8.78
C VAL A 126 -9.43 1.36 9.84
N MET A 127 -8.26 1.80 9.40
CA MET A 127 -7.14 2.06 10.32
C MET A 127 -7.42 3.30 11.18
N THR A 128 -6.69 3.46 12.27
CA THR A 128 -6.82 4.64 13.12
C THR A 128 -5.99 5.82 12.60
N LYS A 129 -4.89 5.51 11.93
CA LYS A 129 -3.99 6.52 11.35
C LYS A 129 -4.46 6.97 9.97
N ASN A 130 -4.13 8.21 9.65
CA ASN A 130 -4.28 8.75 8.30
C ASN A 130 -3.13 8.29 7.39
N GLY A 131 -3.34 8.38 6.08
CA GLY A 131 -2.24 8.22 5.12
C GLY A 131 -1.10 9.17 5.44
N GLY A 132 0.14 8.70 5.30
CA GLY A 132 1.34 9.49 5.60
C GLY A 132 1.72 9.57 7.08
N GLU A 133 0.97 8.91 7.96
CA GLU A 133 1.22 8.91 9.41
C GLU A 133 1.72 7.55 9.95
N GLY A 134 2.24 6.71 9.08
CA GLY A 134 2.67 5.36 9.44
C GLY A 134 1.53 4.34 9.45
N VAL A 135 0.52 4.54 8.62
CA VAL A 135 -0.66 3.66 8.55
C VAL A 135 -0.33 2.28 7.98
N PHE A 136 0.64 2.17 7.09
CA PHE A 136 1.08 0.87 6.57
C PHE A 136 1.67 0.01 7.70
N ARG A 137 2.48 0.61 8.57
CA ARG A 137 2.97 -0.08 9.76
C ARG A 137 1.82 -0.53 10.66
N GLU A 138 0.85 0.34 10.96
CA GLU A 138 -0.32 -0.02 11.76
C GLU A 138 -1.06 -1.23 11.16
N PHE A 139 -1.22 -1.25 9.84
CA PHE A 139 -1.86 -2.36 9.13
C PHE A 139 -1.10 -3.67 9.32
N VAL A 140 0.23 -3.66 9.13
CA VAL A 140 1.07 -4.86 9.33
C VAL A 140 1.03 -5.32 10.78
N GLU A 141 1.11 -4.40 11.75
CA GLU A 141 1.00 -4.72 13.18
C GLU A 141 -0.33 -5.42 13.50
N LYS A 142 -1.44 -4.95 12.91
CA LYS A 142 -2.76 -5.59 13.08
C LYS A 142 -2.82 -7.00 12.48
N ILE A 143 -2.27 -7.19 11.28
CA ILE A 143 -2.20 -8.51 10.64
C ILE A 143 -1.41 -9.50 11.50
N LEU A 144 -0.30 -9.06 12.08
CA LEU A 144 0.60 -9.89 12.87
C LEU A 144 0.18 -10.04 14.35
N GLY A 145 -0.84 -9.31 14.79
CA GLY A 145 -1.25 -9.31 16.18
C GLY A 145 -0.24 -8.63 17.12
N ILE A 146 0.57 -7.73 16.60
CA ILE A 146 1.50 -6.88 17.35
C ILE A 146 0.71 -5.64 17.80
N CYS A 147 0.31 -5.57 19.03
CA CYS A 147 -0.46 -4.43 19.57
C CYS A 147 0.19 -3.89 20.82
#